data_0fd8e7ac55188ed549a1b2320246b7ba
#
_entry.id   0fd8e7ac55188ed549a1b2320246b7ba
#
_cell.length_a   1.000
_cell.length_b   1.000
_cell.length_c   1.000
_cell.angle_alpha   90.00
_cell.angle_beta   90.00
_cell.angle_gamma   90.00
#
_symmetry.space_group_name_H-M   'P 1'
#
loop_
_entity.id
_entity.type
_entity.pdbx_description
1 polymer ?
#
loop_
_entity_poly.entity_id
_entity_poly.type
_entity_poly.pdbx_seq_one_letter_code
_entity_poly.pdbx_strand_id
1 'polypeptide(L)'
;MEEVVLIDLRDGYAIVTMNRPTALNALSRPLVYALLQTVDRLEADPAVRGIILTGAGKAFCAGMDLKELQDPQGPLGAPGGLWAEGAPNPVTYLARFTGPVIAAVNGAAVTGGFEMALACDVIIASTNARFADTHARVGIVPGGGVSQVLSRTIGAYRARELHFTGNFLSAEKAESWGLVNRVVAPEELLPVAEALMRQMLEIDTDMLRIYKKLINDGNGLSLSEGLALEEKTARAEAERTATTDIARRSSSIVSRGRQQSTN
;
A
#
# COMPACT_ATOMS: atom_id res chain seq x y z
N MET A 1 28.03 -2.39 -2.85
CA MET A 1 26.79 -3.17 -2.67
C MET A 1 25.73 -2.48 -3.49
N GLU A 2 24.94 -3.23 -4.28
CA GLU A 2 23.82 -2.65 -5.01
C GLU A 2 22.78 -2.11 -4.00
N GLU A 3 22.18 -0.96 -4.32
CA GLU A 3 21.09 -0.40 -3.51
C GLU A 3 19.88 -1.32 -3.57
N VAL A 4 19.42 -1.80 -2.41
CA VAL A 4 18.27 -2.72 -2.31
C VAL A 4 16.92 -2.02 -2.42
N VAL A 5 16.89 -0.68 -2.33
CA VAL A 5 15.74 0.19 -2.60
C VAL A 5 16.22 1.31 -3.51
N LEU A 6 15.53 1.49 -4.62
CA LEU A 6 15.75 2.63 -5.52
C LEU A 6 14.66 3.66 -5.31
N ILE A 7 15.02 4.94 -5.37
CA ILE A 7 14.09 6.06 -5.19
C ILE A 7 14.21 6.97 -6.40
N ASP A 8 13.10 7.16 -7.08
CA ASP A 8 12.97 8.10 -8.19
C ASP A 8 12.01 9.22 -7.76
N LEU A 9 12.58 10.40 -7.50
CA LEU A 9 11.80 11.57 -7.09
C LEU A 9 11.14 12.21 -8.31
N ARG A 10 9.85 12.46 -8.18
CA ARG A 10 9.00 13.12 -9.17
C ARG A 10 8.43 14.41 -8.58
N ASP A 11 7.72 15.18 -9.40
CA ASP A 11 7.03 16.37 -8.93
C ASP A 11 5.88 16.01 -7.97
N GLY A 12 6.14 16.15 -6.68
CA GLY A 12 5.21 15.92 -5.60
C GLY A 12 5.12 14.47 -5.08
N TYR A 13 5.84 13.48 -5.65
CA TYR A 13 5.82 12.09 -5.18
C TYR A 13 7.13 11.36 -5.45
N ALA A 14 7.28 10.18 -4.87
CA ALA A 14 8.41 9.30 -5.11
C ALA A 14 7.95 7.94 -5.64
N ILE A 15 8.70 7.37 -6.61
CA ILE A 15 8.60 5.96 -6.96
C ILE A 15 9.66 5.22 -6.16
N VAL A 16 9.21 4.30 -5.30
CA VAL A 16 10.06 3.46 -4.46
C VAL A 16 10.07 2.05 -5.04
N THR A 17 11.23 1.58 -5.47
CA THR A 17 11.38 0.26 -6.09
C THR A 17 12.19 -0.66 -5.19
N MET A 18 11.60 -1.76 -4.74
CA MET A 18 12.32 -2.86 -4.11
C MET A 18 13.27 -3.48 -5.14
N ASN A 19 14.57 -3.49 -4.88
CA ASN A 19 15.59 -3.83 -5.87
C ASN A 19 16.45 -5.02 -5.45
N ARG A 20 15.81 -6.18 -5.33
CA ARG A 20 16.46 -7.50 -5.18
C ARG A 20 15.87 -8.49 -6.20
N PRO A 21 15.94 -8.20 -7.53
CA PRO A 21 15.21 -8.98 -8.54
C PRO A 21 15.61 -10.45 -8.59
N THR A 22 16.85 -10.78 -8.32
CA THR A 22 17.37 -12.16 -8.27
C THR A 22 16.81 -12.98 -7.10
N ALA A 23 16.39 -12.30 -6.02
CA ALA A 23 15.72 -12.88 -4.87
C ALA A 23 14.20 -12.59 -4.87
N LEU A 24 13.61 -12.21 -6.02
CA LEU A 24 12.18 -11.87 -6.16
C LEU A 24 11.72 -10.81 -5.15
N ASN A 25 12.60 -9.89 -4.82
CA ASN A 25 12.37 -8.82 -3.83
C ASN A 25 11.97 -9.33 -2.44
N ALA A 26 12.47 -10.53 -2.05
CA ALA A 26 12.23 -11.08 -0.73
C ALA A 26 12.74 -10.14 0.37
N LEU A 27 11.94 -9.99 1.43
CA LEU A 27 12.15 -9.10 2.58
C LEU A 27 13.28 -9.63 3.45
N SER A 28 14.52 -9.34 3.04
CA SER A 28 15.69 -9.49 3.89
C SER A 28 15.80 -8.32 4.87
N ARG A 29 16.56 -8.48 5.95
CA ARG A 29 16.82 -7.38 6.90
C ARG A 29 17.32 -6.11 6.21
N PRO A 30 18.32 -6.15 5.31
CA PRO A 30 18.76 -4.95 4.59
C PRO A 30 17.63 -4.27 3.82
N LEU A 31 16.78 -5.04 3.12
CA LEU A 31 15.65 -4.47 2.39
C LEU A 31 14.61 -3.84 3.32
N VAL A 32 14.27 -4.54 4.42
CA VAL A 32 13.32 -4.03 5.41
C VAL A 32 13.81 -2.71 5.99
N TYR A 33 15.05 -2.66 6.51
CA TYR A 33 15.61 -1.42 7.07
C TYR A 33 15.70 -0.29 6.05
N ALA A 34 16.10 -0.60 4.81
CA ALA A 34 16.15 0.40 3.75
C ALA A 34 14.76 0.96 3.42
N LEU A 35 13.71 0.13 3.39
CA LEU A 35 12.33 0.59 3.20
C LEU A 35 11.87 1.49 4.35
N LEU A 36 12.14 1.11 5.60
CA LEU A 36 11.78 1.94 6.76
C LEU A 36 12.43 3.32 6.68
N GLN A 37 13.76 3.35 6.49
CA GLN A 37 14.50 4.60 6.35
C GLN A 37 14.02 5.44 5.16
N THR A 38 13.63 4.77 4.07
CA THR A 38 13.07 5.45 2.89
C THR A 38 11.74 6.11 3.22
N VAL A 39 10.81 5.39 3.86
CA VAL A 39 9.50 5.96 4.22
C VAL A 39 9.66 7.11 5.19
N ASP A 40 10.50 6.97 6.25
CA ASP A 40 10.76 8.05 7.21
C ASP A 40 11.36 9.29 6.54
N ARG A 41 12.30 9.10 5.61
CA ARG A 41 12.89 10.20 4.84
C ARG A 41 11.88 10.91 3.95
N LEU A 42 11.04 10.14 3.25
CA LEU A 42 10.03 10.69 2.34
C LEU A 42 8.89 11.38 3.12
N GLU A 43 8.51 10.86 4.30
CA GLU A 43 7.53 11.52 5.18
C GLU A 43 8.05 12.86 5.72
N ALA A 44 9.35 12.97 5.96
CA ALA A 44 9.98 14.20 6.45
C ALA A 44 10.22 15.24 5.34
N ASP A 45 10.14 14.86 4.06
CA ASP A 45 10.36 15.74 2.92
C ASP A 45 9.04 16.40 2.47
N PRO A 46 8.85 17.71 2.69
CA PRO A 46 7.62 18.41 2.29
C PRO A 46 7.39 18.45 0.77
N ALA A 47 8.42 18.18 -0.05
CA ALA A 47 8.26 18.06 -1.48
C ALA A 47 7.64 16.73 -1.91
N VAL A 48 7.60 15.71 -1.03
CA VAL A 48 7.03 14.40 -1.31
C VAL A 48 5.68 14.26 -0.61
N ARG A 49 4.62 14.23 -1.38
CA ARG A 49 3.24 14.14 -0.90
C ARG A 49 2.59 12.78 -1.17
N GLY A 50 3.26 11.89 -1.91
CA GLY A 50 2.77 10.56 -2.24
C GLY A 50 3.86 9.57 -2.56
N ILE A 51 3.58 8.27 -2.47
CA ILE A 51 4.50 7.17 -2.79
C ILE A 51 3.85 6.21 -3.77
N ILE A 52 4.60 5.78 -4.79
CA ILE A 52 4.29 4.63 -5.62
C ILE A 52 5.31 3.55 -5.27
N LEU A 53 4.85 2.41 -4.73
CA LEU A 53 5.69 1.27 -4.38
C LEU A 53 5.62 0.20 -5.46
N THR A 54 6.77 -0.29 -5.93
CA THR A 54 6.85 -1.37 -6.91
C THR A 54 8.06 -2.28 -6.66
N GLY A 55 8.22 -3.33 -7.47
CA GLY A 55 9.34 -4.25 -7.41
C GLY A 55 10.14 -4.30 -8.72
N ALA A 56 11.46 -4.40 -8.63
CA ALA A 56 12.30 -4.65 -9.79
C ALA A 56 12.13 -6.08 -10.31
N GLY A 57 12.16 -6.27 -11.62
CA GLY A 57 12.14 -7.60 -12.25
C GLY A 57 10.75 -8.24 -12.27
N LYS A 58 10.70 -9.56 -11.97
CA LYS A 58 9.52 -10.42 -12.21
C LYS A 58 8.51 -10.47 -11.06
N ALA A 59 8.84 -9.94 -9.90
CA ALA A 59 7.99 -9.98 -8.72
C ALA A 59 7.84 -8.59 -8.08
N PHE A 60 6.71 -8.36 -7.48
CA PHE A 60 6.55 -7.25 -6.55
C PHE A 60 7.36 -7.56 -5.28
N CYS A 61 6.97 -8.60 -4.54
CA CYS A 61 7.70 -9.08 -3.36
C CYS A 61 7.27 -10.51 -3.01
N ALA A 62 8.23 -11.42 -2.86
CA ALA A 62 7.97 -12.82 -2.56
C ALA A 62 7.75 -13.12 -1.05
N GLY A 63 7.65 -12.10 -0.21
CA GLY A 63 7.54 -12.26 1.25
C GLY A 63 8.90 -12.28 1.93
N MET A 64 8.94 -12.82 3.16
CA MET A 64 10.18 -12.87 3.95
C MET A 64 11.26 -13.71 3.27
N ASP A 65 12.51 -13.33 3.43
CA ASP A 65 13.65 -14.07 2.90
C ASP A 65 13.81 -15.39 3.69
N LEU A 66 13.48 -16.49 3.03
CA LEU A 66 13.49 -17.83 3.64
C LEU A 66 14.87 -18.25 4.16
N LYS A 67 15.96 -17.73 3.57
CA LYS A 67 17.31 -18.03 4.04
C LYS A 67 17.56 -17.40 5.42
N GLU A 68 17.07 -16.19 5.61
CA GLU A 68 17.18 -15.51 6.92
C GLU A 68 16.24 -16.13 7.96
N LEU A 69 15.08 -16.63 7.56
CA LEU A 69 14.16 -17.36 8.44
C LEU A 69 14.69 -18.73 8.88
N GLN A 70 15.48 -19.38 8.04
CA GLN A 70 16.05 -20.70 8.30
C GLN A 70 17.35 -20.64 9.10
N ASP A 71 17.93 -19.46 9.32
CA ASP A 71 19.14 -19.31 10.14
C ASP A 71 18.75 -19.27 11.63
N PRO A 72 18.95 -20.35 12.40
CA PRO A 72 18.55 -20.40 13.81
C PRO A 72 19.38 -19.49 14.71
N GLN A 73 20.53 -18.99 14.23
CA GLN A 73 21.37 -18.01 14.91
C GLN A 73 21.08 -16.59 14.45
N GLY A 74 20.31 -16.45 13.36
CA GLY A 74 19.86 -15.17 12.87
C GLY A 74 18.69 -14.62 13.70
N PRO A 75 18.55 -13.29 13.77
CA PRO A 75 17.50 -12.67 14.58
C PRO A 75 16.08 -13.00 14.12
N LEU A 76 15.88 -13.39 12.84
CA LEU A 76 14.57 -13.79 12.33
C LEU A 76 14.26 -15.28 12.54
N GLY A 77 15.29 -16.14 12.53
CA GLY A 77 15.14 -17.58 12.75
C GLY A 77 15.09 -17.99 14.23
N ALA A 78 15.46 -17.13 15.13
CA ALA A 78 15.34 -17.37 16.56
C ALA A 78 13.86 -17.46 16.99
N PRO A 79 13.51 -18.25 18.02
CA PRO A 79 12.15 -18.29 18.54
C PRO A 79 11.59 -16.90 18.86
N GLY A 80 10.46 -16.53 18.27
CA GLY A 80 9.85 -15.19 18.40
C GLY A 80 10.52 -14.09 17.57
N GLY A 81 11.59 -14.37 16.85
CA GLY A 81 12.40 -13.36 16.17
C GLY A 81 11.64 -12.48 15.16
N LEU A 82 10.68 -13.07 14.44
CA LEU A 82 9.78 -12.32 13.53
C LEU A 82 8.89 -11.31 14.26
N TRP A 83 8.57 -11.59 15.52
CA TRP A 83 7.62 -10.84 16.35
C TRP A 83 8.28 -10.31 17.62
N ALA A 84 9.61 -10.24 17.65
CA ALA A 84 10.32 -9.64 18.77
C ALA A 84 9.84 -8.20 18.97
N GLU A 85 9.74 -7.77 20.21
CA GLU A 85 9.35 -6.40 20.54
C GLU A 85 10.31 -5.41 19.86
N GLY A 86 9.74 -4.45 19.12
CA GLY A 86 10.51 -3.51 18.31
C GLY A 86 11.05 -4.06 17.00
N ALA A 87 10.68 -5.29 16.59
CA ALA A 87 11.05 -5.82 15.28
C ALA A 87 10.49 -4.91 14.15
N PRO A 88 11.33 -4.56 13.16
CA PRO A 88 10.92 -3.68 12.09
C PRO A 88 9.86 -4.35 11.21
N ASN A 89 8.71 -3.69 11.02
CA ASN A 89 7.63 -4.18 10.18
C ASN A 89 7.35 -3.18 9.04
N PRO A 90 7.74 -3.49 7.79
CA PRO A 90 7.57 -2.57 6.66
C PRO A 90 6.09 -2.27 6.35
N VAL A 91 5.18 -3.18 6.69
CA VAL A 91 3.73 -2.98 6.51
C VAL A 91 3.23 -1.81 7.35
N THR A 92 3.61 -1.76 8.64
CA THR A 92 3.20 -0.68 9.54
C THR A 92 3.81 0.67 9.16
N TYR A 93 5.01 0.68 8.60
CA TYR A 93 5.65 1.91 8.13
C TYR A 93 4.98 2.48 6.89
N LEU A 94 4.65 1.63 5.91
CA LEU A 94 3.88 2.08 4.74
C LEU A 94 2.51 2.66 5.14
N ALA A 95 1.84 2.00 6.08
CA ALA A 95 0.53 2.46 6.58
C ALA A 95 0.62 3.81 7.35
N ARG A 96 1.79 4.17 7.87
CA ARG A 96 2.01 5.45 8.59
C ARG A 96 2.28 6.64 7.68
N PHE A 97 2.69 6.42 6.43
CA PHE A 97 2.90 7.53 5.51
C PHE A 97 1.60 8.32 5.36
N THR A 98 1.64 9.63 5.60
CA THR A 98 0.43 10.44 5.73
C THR A 98 -0.22 10.78 4.39
N GLY A 99 0.55 10.82 3.32
CA GLY A 99 0.05 11.00 1.96
C GLY A 99 -0.47 9.69 1.33
N PRO A 100 -0.99 9.74 0.09
CA PRO A 100 -1.41 8.55 -0.65
C PRO A 100 -0.23 7.63 -0.99
N VAL A 101 -0.48 6.31 -0.88
CA VAL A 101 0.45 5.25 -1.26
C VAL A 101 -0.23 4.34 -2.28
N ILE A 102 0.37 4.20 -3.46
CA ILE A 102 -0.10 3.28 -4.51
C ILE A 102 0.84 2.08 -4.58
N ALA A 103 0.30 0.87 -4.47
CA ALA A 103 1.03 -0.34 -4.84
C ALA A 103 0.89 -0.56 -6.36
N ALA A 104 1.99 -0.43 -7.09
CA ALA A 104 2.10 -0.82 -8.49
C ALA A 104 2.66 -2.25 -8.56
N VAL A 105 1.76 -3.24 -8.57
CA VAL A 105 2.10 -4.66 -8.43
C VAL A 105 2.46 -5.24 -9.79
N ASN A 106 3.76 -5.32 -10.07
CA ASN A 106 4.31 -5.76 -11.35
C ASN A 106 4.34 -7.28 -11.56
N GLY A 107 4.20 -8.07 -10.50
CA GLY A 107 4.31 -9.52 -10.52
C GLY A 107 3.83 -10.16 -9.23
N ALA A 108 4.45 -11.26 -8.80
CA ALA A 108 4.03 -11.97 -7.60
C ALA A 108 4.15 -11.10 -6.33
N ALA A 109 3.07 -11.03 -5.56
CA ALA A 109 2.99 -10.45 -4.22
C ALA A 109 2.56 -11.57 -3.26
N VAL A 110 3.48 -12.06 -2.42
CA VAL A 110 3.28 -13.28 -1.63
C VAL A 110 3.53 -12.98 -0.15
N THR A 111 2.68 -13.51 0.74
CA THR A 111 2.79 -13.37 2.21
C THR A 111 3.07 -11.93 2.64
N GLY A 112 4.23 -11.63 3.23
CA GLY A 112 4.62 -10.27 3.60
C GLY A 112 4.61 -9.27 2.44
N GLY A 113 4.88 -9.72 1.20
CA GLY A 113 4.75 -8.88 0.01
C GLY A 113 3.29 -8.56 -0.32
N PHE A 114 2.38 -9.50 -0.09
CA PHE A 114 0.95 -9.25 -0.21
C PHE A 114 0.46 -8.32 0.91
N GLU A 115 0.95 -8.48 2.14
CA GLU A 115 0.66 -7.58 3.25
C GLU A 115 1.11 -6.14 2.97
N MET A 116 2.28 -5.96 2.34
CA MET A 116 2.76 -4.64 1.93
C MET A 116 1.85 -4.01 0.86
N ALA A 117 1.37 -4.80 -0.12
CA ALA A 117 0.41 -4.29 -1.09
C ALA A 117 -0.91 -3.87 -0.44
N LEU A 118 -1.40 -4.65 0.55
CA LEU A 118 -2.61 -4.34 1.32
C LEU A 118 -2.46 -3.13 2.26
N ALA A 119 -1.22 -2.78 2.63
CA ALA A 119 -0.95 -1.59 3.45
C ALA A 119 -0.96 -0.28 2.64
N CYS A 120 -0.98 -0.38 1.32
CA CYS A 120 -1.12 0.77 0.43
C CYS A 120 -2.60 1.18 0.30
N ASP A 121 -2.86 2.43 -0.09
CA ASP A 121 -4.22 2.97 -0.20
C ASP A 121 -4.93 2.50 -1.49
N VAL A 122 -4.16 2.22 -2.54
CA VAL A 122 -4.65 1.78 -3.86
C VAL A 122 -3.73 0.70 -4.42
N ILE A 123 -4.31 -0.33 -5.04
CA ILE A 123 -3.57 -1.37 -5.72
C ILE A 123 -3.87 -1.31 -7.22
N ILE A 124 -2.83 -1.05 -8.02
CA ILE A 124 -2.85 -1.22 -9.48
C ILE A 124 -1.97 -2.41 -9.80
N ALA A 125 -2.47 -3.36 -10.56
CA ALA A 125 -1.76 -4.59 -10.89
C ALA A 125 -1.49 -4.70 -12.39
N SER A 126 -0.34 -5.24 -12.76
CA SER A 126 -0.16 -5.69 -14.14
C SER A 126 -0.88 -7.02 -14.36
N THR A 127 -1.15 -7.38 -15.61
CA THR A 127 -1.68 -8.70 -15.98
C THR A 127 -0.75 -9.86 -15.54
N ASN A 128 0.52 -9.59 -15.26
CA ASN A 128 1.47 -10.55 -14.70
C ASN A 128 1.36 -10.73 -13.18
N ALA A 129 0.60 -9.86 -12.50
CA ALA A 129 0.49 -9.88 -11.05
C ALA A 129 -0.32 -11.09 -10.57
N ARG A 130 0.10 -11.60 -9.43
CA ARG A 130 -0.62 -12.67 -8.72
C ARG A 130 -0.37 -12.53 -7.23
N PHE A 131 -1.38 -12.85 -6.46
CA PHE A 131 -1.39 -12.70 -5.01
C PHE A 131 -1.50 -14.06 -4.33
N ALA A 132 -0.76 -14.29 -3.26
CA ALA A 132 -0.92 -15.51 -2.46
C ALA A 132 -0.60 -15.25 -0.99
N ASP A 133 -1.34 -15.90 -0.12
CA ASP A 133 -0.96 -16.01 1.29
C ASP A 133 -0.52 -17.43 1.62
N THR A 134 0.78 -17.62 1.77
CA THR A 134 1.37 -18.93 2.07
C THR A 134 1.81 -19.09 3.53
N HIS A 135 1.44 -18.17 4.45
CA HIS A 135 1.82 -18.23 5.86
C HIS A 135 1.46 -19.58 6.49
N ALA A 136 0.23 -20.05 6.29
CA ALA A 136 -0.24 -21.32 6.84
C ALA A 136 0.56 -22.54 6.30
N ARG A 137 1.04 -22.47 5.04
CA ARG A 137 1.84 -23.54 4.44
C ARG A 137 3.24 -23.67 5.05
N VAL A 138 3.78 -22.57 5.57
CA VAL A 138 5.08 -22.58 6.25
C VAL A 138 4.96 -22.59 7.78
N GLY A 139 3.72 -22.69 8.31
CA GLY A 139 3.47 -22.77 9.75
C GLY A 139 3.66 -21.44 10.50
N ILE A 140 3.54 -20.32 9.81
CA ILE A 140 3.68 -18.98 10.39
C ILE A 140 2.30 -18.32 10.46
N VAL A 141 2.02 -17.62 11.56
CA VAL A 141 0.84 -16.76 11.69
C VAL A 141 1.17 -15.39 11.07
N PRO A 142 0.31 -14.82 10.20
CA PRO A 142 0.54 -13.49 9.64
C PRO A 142 0.51 -12.42 10.72
N GLY A 143 1.31 -11.37 10.54
CA GLY A 143 1.37 -10.24 11.50
C GLY A 143 1.37 -8.87 10.86
N GLY A 144 1.31 -8.80 9.54
CA GLY A 144 1.14 -7.55 8.78
C GLY A 144 -0.31 -7.22 8.45
N GLY A 145 -1.28 -8.01 8.97
CA GLY A 145 -2.69 -7.68 8.86
C GLY A 145 -3.46 -8.38 7.74
N VAL A 146 -2.84 -9.27 6.93
CA VAL A 146 -3.50 -9.89 5.78
C VAL A 146 -4.82 -10.60 6.16
N SER A 147 -4.88 -11.29 7.30
CA SER A 147 -6.09 -11.97 7.76
C SER A 147 -7.25 -11.01 8.04
N GLN A 148 -6.95 -9.82 8.51
CA GLN A 148 -7.94 -8.82 8.90
C GLN A 148 -8.36 -7.93 7.72
N VAL A 149 -7.38 -7.41 6.98
CA VAL A 149 -7.64 -6.52 5.83
C VAL A 149 -8.29 -7.29 4.70
N LEU A 150 -7.72 -8.43 4.31
CA LEU A 150 -8.22 -9.20 3.18
C LEU A 150 -9.67 -9.66 3.38
N SER A 151 -10.01 -10.17 4.59
CA SER A 151 -11.37 -10.62 4.88
C SER A 151 -12.42 -9.49 4.84
N ARG A 152 -12.01 -8.26 5.16
CA ARG A 152 -12.87 -7.08 5.06
C ARG A 152 -13.01 -6.59 3.62
N THR A 153 -11.97 -6.78 2.80
CA THR A 153 -11.93 -6.32 1.41
C THR A 153 -12.72 -7.26 0.48
N ILE A 154 -12.46 -8.57 0.51
CA ILE A 154 -13.03 -9.54 -0.44
C ILE A 154 -14.08 -10.47 0.17
N GLY A 155 -14.37 -10.30 1.44
CA GLY A 155 -15.29 -11.13 2.22
C GLY A 155 -14.63 -12.38 2.78
N ALA A 156 -15.17 -12.85 3.92
CA ALA A 156 -14.57 -13.90 4.73
C ALA A 156 -14.41 -15.26 4.01
N TYR A 157 -15.32 -15.63 3.11
CA TYR A 157 -15.23 -16.91 2.41
C TYR A 157 -14.08 -16.96 1.42
N ARG A 158 -13.92 -15.92 0.59
CA ARG A 158 -12.81 -15.80 -0.36
C ARG A 158 -11.47 -15.69 0.36
N ALA A 159 -11.42 -14.93 1.45
CA ALA A 159 -10.20 -14.79 2.25
C ALA A 159 -9.79 -16.15 2.84
N ARG A 160 -10.73 -16.92 3.43
CA ARG A 160 -10.46 -18.26 3.94
C ARG A 160 -9.96 -19.22 2.87
N GLU A 161 -10.56 -19.20 1.67
CA GLU A 161 -10.09 -20.00 0.54
C GLU A 161 -8.61 -19.72 0.25
N LEU A 162 -8.21 -18.44 0.13
CA LEU A 162 -6.83 -18.05 -0.11
C LEU A 162 -5.90 -18.44 1.04
N HIS A 163 -6.28 -18.15 2.28
CA HIS A 163 -5.46 -18.45 3.46
C HIS A 163 -5.26 -19.97 3.68
N PHE A 164 -6.32 -20.77 3.49
CA PHE A 164 -6.26 -22.19 3.77
C PHE A 164 -5.61 -22.99 2.64
N THR A 165 -5.69 -22.50 1.41
CA THR A 165 -5.07 -23.17 0.27
C THR A 165 -3.67 -22.67 -0.02
N GLY A 166 -3.38 -21.39 0.22
CA GLY A 166 -2.16 -20.71 -0.23
C GLY A 166 -2.04 -20.67 -1.76
N ASN A 167 -3.14 -20.81 -2.47
CA ASN A 167 -3.16 -20.76 -3.93
C ASN A 167 -3.00 -19.33 -4.43
N PHE A 168 -2.47 -19.21 -5.65
CA PHE A 168 -2.37 -17.90 -6.31
C PHE A 168 -3.72 -17.41 -6.82
N LEU A 169 -4.02 -16.15 -6.56
CA LEU A 169 -5.09 -15.37 -7.14
C LEU A 169 -4.53 -14.54 -8.29
N SER A 170 -5.10 -14.64 -9.50
CA SER A 170 -4.68 -13.80 -10.63
C SER A 170 -5.10 -12.34 -10.44
N ALA A 171 -4.47 -11.44 -11.19
CA ALA A 171 -4.79 -10.01 -11.17
C ALA A 171 -6.25 -9.73 -11.52
N GLU A 172 -6.76 -10.34 -12.60
CA GLU A 172 -8.13 -10.15 -13.09
C GLU A 172 -9.16 -10.65 -12.08
N LYS A 173 -8.89 -11.81 -11.45
CA LYS A 173 -9.78 -12.33 -10.41
C LYS A 173 -9.73 -11.45 -9.16
N ALA A 174 -8.56 -10.91 -8.81
CA ALA A 174 -8.39 -9.98 -7.71
C ALA A 174 -9.17 -8.67 -7.96
N GLU A 175 -9.15 -8.14 -9.18
CA GLU A 175 -9.97 -7.00 -9.59
C GLU A 175 -11.47 -7.34 -9.50
N SER A 176 -11.90 -8.47 -10.04
CA SER A 176 -13.31 -8.89 -9.97
C SER A 176 -13.83 -9.11 -8.53
N TRP A 177 -12.93 -9.31 -7.58
CA TRP A 177 -13.24 -9.43 -6.15
C TRP A 177 -13.17 -8.11 -5.37
N GLY A 178 -12.75 -7.03 -6.04
CA GLY A 178 -12.59 -5.71 -5.42
C GLY A 178 -11.31 -5.55 -4.60
N LEU A 179 -10.33 -6.45 -4.77
CA LEU A 179 -9.01 -6.34 -4.14
C LEU A 179 -8.09 -5.37 -4.87
N VAL A 180 -8.15 -5.40 -6.19
CA VAL A 180 -7.33 -4.57 -7.09
C VAL A 180 -8.23 -3.52 -7.74
N ASN A 181 -7.77 -2.28 -7.77
CA ASN A 181 -8.51 -1.17 -8.36
C ASN A 181 -8.52 -1.19 -9.89
N ARG A 182 -7.40 -1.64 -10.49
CA ARG A 182 -7.23 -1.72 -11.96
C ARG A 182 -6.20 -2.78 -12.32
N VAL A 183 -6.47 -3.49 -13.40
CA VAL A 183 -5.51 -4.38 -14.07
C VAL A 183 -5.14 -3.77 -15.41
N VAL A 184 -3.84 -3.67 -15.71
CA VAL A 184 -3.30 -3.04 -16.93
C VAL A 184 -2.18 -3.90 -17.52
N ALA A 185 -1.80 -3.63 -18.77
CA ALA A 185 -0.63 -4.26 -19.36
C ALA A 185 0.65 -3.91 -18.58
N PRO A 186 1.67 -4.79 -18.56
CA PRO A 186 2.88 -4.57 -17.74
C PRO A 186 3.58 -3.24 -18.03
N GLU A 187 3.63 -2.82 -19.28
CA GLU A 187 4.22 -1.56 -19.74
C GLU A 187 3.42 -0.32 -19.35
N GLU A 188 2.13 -0.49 -19.05
CA GLU A 188 1.23 0.59 -18.63
C GLU A 188 1.21 0.79 -17.11
N LEU A 189 1.77 -0.16 -16.34
CA LEU A 189 1.62 -0.19 -14.88
C LEU A 189 2.09 1.10 -14.21
N LEU A 190 3.34 1.51 -14.43
CA LEU A 190 3.86 2.75 -13.85
C LEU A 190 3.20 3.99 -14.45
N PRO A 191 3.04 4.13 -15.78
CA PRO A 191 2.30 5.26 -16.37
C PRO A 191 0.91 5.49 -15.76
N VAL A 192 0.13 4.42 -15.56
CA VAL A 192 -1.22 4.51 -14.95
C VAL A 192 -1.15 4.87 -13.47
N ALA A 193 -0.21 4.27 -12.72
CA ALA A 193 -0.01 4.61 -11.31
C ALA A 193 0.41 6.07 -11.13
N GLU A 194 1.33 6.57 -11.95
CA GLU A 194 1.76 7.95 -11.94
C GLU A 194 0.63 8.92 -12.34
N ALA A 195 -0.16 8.58 -13.35
CA ALA A 195 -1.32 9.39 -13.75
C ALA A 195 -2.34 9.50 -12.60
N LEU A 196 -2.61 8.40 -11.90
CA LEU A 196 -3.50 8.39 -10.74
C LEU A 196 -2.90 9.19 -9.58
N MET A 197 -1.60 9.03 -9.29
CA MET A 197 -0.93 9.81 -8.25
C MET A 197 -1.02 11.30 -8.52
N ARG A 198 -0.73 11.75 -9.75
CA ARG A 198 -0.87 13.17 -10.12
C ARG A 198 -2.29 13.69 -9.91
N GLN A 199 -3.32 12.89 -10.25
CA GLN A 199 -4.73 13.26 -9.99
C GLN A 199 -5.03 13.40 -8.50
N MET A 200 -4.49 12.50 -7.66
CA MET A 200 -4.64 12.60 -6.21
C MET A 200 -3.99 13.88 -5.68
N LEU A 201 -2.79 14.20 -6.17
CA LEU A 201 -2.02 15.35 -5.73
C LEU A 201 -2.56 16.72 -6.22
N GLU A 202 -3.58 16.75 -7.08
CA GLU A 202 -4.38 17.96 -7.36
C GLU A 202 -5.20 18.38 -6.14
N ILE A 203 -5.49 17.46 -5.22
CA ILE A 203 -6.17 17.74 -3.96
C ILE A 203 -5.19 18.37 -2.97
N ASP A 204 -5.69 19.26 -2.16
CA ASP A 204 -4.94 19.86 -1.06
C ASP A 204 -4.35 18.77 -0.15
N THR A 205 -3.09 18.93 0.22
CA THR A 205 -2.34 17.91 0.97
C THR A 205 -2.97 17.60 2.33
N ASP A 206 -3.46 18.63 3.03
CA ASP A 206 -4.08 18.45 4.34
C ASP A 206 -5.43 17.72 4.21
N MET A 207 -6.19 18.03 3.15
CA MET A 207 -7.42 17.29 2.85
C MET A 207 -7.16 15.80 2.57
N LEU A 208 -6.14 15.47 1.77
CA LEU A 208 -5.78 14.07 1.52
C LEU A 208 -5.44 13.34 2.83
N ARG A 209 -4.66 13.96 3.70
CA ARG A 209 -4.28 13.42 5.01
C ARG A 209 -5.48 13.20 5.91
N ILE A 210 -6.40 14.18 5.96
CA ILE A 210 -7.63 14.11 6.76
C ILE A 210 -8.50 12.95 6.27
N TYR A 211 -8.74 12.84 4.95
CA TYR A 211 -9.55 11.75 4.39
C TYR A 211 -8.92 10.37 4.63
N LYS A 212 -7.61 10.23 4.38
CA LYS A 212 -6.91 8.98 4.68
C LYS A 212 -7.03 8.61 6.16
N LYS A 213 -6.83 9.57 7.05
CA LYS A 213 -6.97 9.34 8.49
C LYS A 213 -8.40 8.97 8.89
N LEU A 214 -9.41 9.66 8.36
CA LEU A 214 -10.81 9.34 8.63
C LEU A 214 -11.17 7.91 8.20
N ILE A 215 -10.74 7.50 7.02
CA ILE A 215 -10.99 6.14 6.50
C ILE A 215 -10.28 5.11 7.40
N ASN A 216 -9.02 5.34 7.72
CA ASN A 216 -8.23 4.40 8.52
C ASN A 216 -8.75 4.27 9.94
N ASP A 217 -9.01 5.39 10.62
CA ASP A 217 -9.52 5.40 11.99
C ASP A 217 -10.95 4.84 12.07
N GLY A 218 -11.77 5.12 11.04
CA GLY A 218 -13.16 4.64 10.96
C GLY A 218 -13.30 3.16 10.66
N ASN A 219 -12.31 2.55 10.00
CA ASN A 219 -12.41 1.16 9.52
C ASN A 219 -12.54 0.11 10.64
N GLY A 220 -12.12 0.42 11.86
CA GLY A 220 -12.26 -0.43 13.04
C GLY A 220 -13.48 -0.13 13.91
N LEU A 221 -14.25 0.90 13.59
CA LEU A 221 -15.39 1.38 14.36
C LEU A 221 -16.71 0.78 13.85
N SER A 222 -17.76 0.82 14.68
CA SER A 222 -19.13 0.65 14.19
C SER A 222 -19.51 1.80 13.26
N LEU A 223 -20.49 1.60 12.39
CA LEU A 223 -20.94 2.67 11.48
C LEU A 223 -21.34 3.94 12.25
N SER A 224 -22.03 3.81 13.39
CA SER A 224 -22.45 4.96 14.20
C SER A 224 -21.27 5.72 14.80
N GLU A 225 -20.24 5.02 15.27
CA GLU A 225 -19.01 5.64 15.78
C GLU A 225 -18.19 6.29 14.65
N GLY A 226 -18.11 5.63 13.47
CA GLY A 226 -17.46 6.20 12.29
C GLY A 226 -18.14 7.49 11.83
N LEU A 227 -19.48 7.54 11.78
CA LEU A 227 -20.23 8.75 11.44
C LEU A 227 -20.02 9.86 12.47
N ALA A 228 -19.96 9.54 13.75
CA ALA A 228 -19.65 10.53 14.79
C ALA A 228 -18.22 11.09 14.67
N LEU A 229 -17.24 10.23 14.31
CA LEU A 229 -15.87 10.66 14.02
C LEU A 229 -15.82 11.62 12.82
N GLU A 230 -16.54 11.28 11.74
CA GLU A 230 -16.63 12.10 10.53
C GLU A 230 -17.26 13.46 10.85
N GLU A 231 -18.40 13.50 11.55
CA GLU A 231 -19.07 14.75 11.94
C GLU A 231 -18.16 15.64 12.81
N LYS A 232 -17.48 15.04 13.80
CA LYS A 232 -16.53 15.76 14.65
C LYS A 232 -15.41 16.39 13.83
N THR A 233 -14.83 15.64 12.90
CA THR A 233 -13.75 16.12 12.04
C THR A 233 -14.24 17.20 11.10
N ALA A 234 -15.41 17.02 10.47
CA ALA A 234 -16.01 18.00 9.57
C ALA A 234 -16.27 19.34 10.27
N ARG A 235 -16.76 19.33 11.52
CA ARG A 235 -16.96 20.55 12.32
C ARG A 235 -15.64 21.28 12.59
N ALA A 236 -14.60 20.54 13.00
CA ALA A 236 -13.29 21.12 13.27
C ALA A 236 -12.65 21.75 12.03
N GLU A 237 -12.81 21.12 10.86
CA GLU A 237 -12.28 21.64 9.60
C GLU A 237 -13.12 22.79 9.03
N ALA A 238 -14.45 22.82 9.27
CA ALA A 238 -15.30 23.92 8.86
C ALA A 238 -14.92 25.25 9.54
N GLU A 239 -14.44 25.20 10.77
CA GLU A 239 -13.94 26.39 11.50
C GLU A 239 -12.64 26.96 10.88
N ARG A 240 -11.86 26.11 10.15
CA ARG A 240 -10.58 26.49 9.51
C ARG A 240 -10.76 26.91 8.06
N THR A 241 -11.85 26.50 7.41
CA THR A 241 -12.04 26.68 5.98
C THR A 241 -12.67 28.02 5.68
N ALA A 242 -11.95 28.92 5.01
CA ALA A 242 -12.48 30.19 4.56
C ALA A 242 -13.43 29.99 3.35
N THR A 243 -14.55 30.72 3.32
CA THR A 243 -15.53 30.69 2.21
C THR A 243 -14.88 31.07 0.86
N THR A 244 -13.88 31.94 0.86
CA THR A 244 -13.11 32.33 -0.32
C THR A 244 -12.33 31.16 -0.96
N ASP A 245 -11.85 30.22 -0.15
CA ASP A 245 -11.15 29.03 -0.64
C ASP A 245 -12.11 28.04 -1.31
N ILE A 246 -13.32 27.89 -0.76
CA ILE A 246 -14.38 27.09 -1.36
C ILE A 246 -14.77 27.67 -2.73
N ALA A 247 -14.97 29.00 -2.83
CA ALA A 247 -15.31 29.65 -4.09
C ALA A 247 -14.24 29.48 -5.17
N ARG A 248 -12.95 29.57 -4.81
CA ARG A 248 -11.83 29.34 -5.72
C ARG A 248 -11.78 27.90 -6.23
N ARG A 249 -11.99 26.92 -5.34
CA ARG A 249 -11.95 25.49 -5.67
C ARG A 249 -13.17 25.02 -6.46
N SER A 250 -14.36 25.62 -6.24
CA SER A 250 -15.61 25.23 -6.91
C SER A 250 -15.57 25.45 -8.43
N SER A 251 -14.88 26.46 -8.94
CA SER A 251 -14.73 26.70 -10.38
C SER A 251 -13.94 25.57 -11.10
N SER A 252 -12.94 25.00 -10.44
CA SER A 252 -12.15 23.89 -10.99
C SER A 252 -12.94 22.58 -11.01
N ILE A 253 -13.83 22.35 -10.06
CA ILE A 253 -14.68 21.15 -9.98
C ILE A 253 -15.64 21.09 -11.17
N VAL A 254 -16.27 22.21 -11.51
CA VAL A 254 -17.21 22.26 -12.65
C VAL A 254 -16.51 21.99 -13.98
N SER A 255 -15.31 22.52 -14.17
CA SER A 255 -14.53 22.27 -15.40
C SER A 255 -14.09 20.80 -15.50
N ARG A 256 -13.66 20.20 -14.40
CA ARG A 256 -13.27 18.78 -14.33
C ARG A 256 -14.46 17.85 -14.59
N GLY A 257 -15.62 18.12 -13.99
CA GLY A 257 -16.83 17.33 -14.23
C GLY A 257 -17.26 17.30 -15.70
N ARG A 258 -17.10 18.41 -16.41
CA ARG A 258 -17.37 18.47 -17.86
C ARG A 258 -16.38 17.64 -18.67
N GLN A 259 -15.09 17.64 -18.30
CA GLN A 259 -14.07 16.83 -19.00
C GLN A 259 -14.27 15.33 -18.80
N GLN A 260 -14.72 14.90 -17.60
CA GLN A 260 -14.99 13.49 -17.30
C GLN A 260 -16.30 12.96 -17.92
N SER A 261 -17.24 13.86 -18.25
CA SER A 261 -18.52 13.48 -18.90
C SER A 261 -18.38 13.28 -20.41
N THR A 262 -17.22 13.60 -21.00
CA THR A 262 -16.94 13.49 -22.44
C THR A 262 -16.04 12.30 -22.80
N ASN A 263 -15.61 11.53 -21.82
CA ASN A 263 -14.89 10.26 -21.96
C ASN A 263 -15.77 9.09 -21.49
#